data_bee0fd0a2a589b31368b341c7ca3298d
#
_entry.id   bee0fd0a2a589b31368b341c7ca3298d
#
_cell.length_a   1.000
_cell.length_b   1.000
_cell.length_c   1.000
_cell.angle_alpha   90.00
_cell.angle_beta   90.00
_cell.angle_gamma   90.00
#
_symmetry.space_group_name_H-M   'P 1'
#
loop_
_entity.id
_entity.type
_entity.pdbx_description
1 polymer ?
#
loop_
_entity_poly.entity_id
_entity_poly.type
_entity_poly.pdbx_seq_one_letter_code
_entity_poly.pdbx_strand_id
1 'polypeptide(L)'
;KLTGAHVTATCGARNFELVRSLGADEILDYKTPEGAALQSPSGRKYDAVIHCARGIPWSTFSPVLKPAAKVVDLTPDLKSLATTALKKVTFCKQELLPFLMSGKAEDLEVLVALARDGKLKTIVDSRYPLARSGEAWARSIEGHSTGKVVVEVQG
;
A
#
# COMPACT_ATOMS: atom_id res chain seq x y z
N LYS A 1 12.39 0.45 1.75
CA LYS A 1 13.85 0.53 1.50
C LYS A 1 14.71 0.80 2.75
N LEU A 2 14.19 1.40 3.78
CA LEU A 2 14.94 1.67 5.03
C LEU A 2 15.55 0.41 5.66
N THR A 3 14.91 -0.74 5.46
CA THR A 3 15.34 -2.04 5.99
C THR A 3 16.22 -2.85 5.01
N GLY A 4 16.54 -2.34 3.84
CA GLY A 4 17.23 -3.07 2.78
C GLY A 4 16.38 -4.13 2.07
N ALA A 5 15.07 -4.18 2.31
CA ALA A 5 14.18 -5.15 1.67
C ALA A 5 14.09 -4.96 0.15
N HIS A 6 13.97 -6.07 -0.58
CA HIS A 6 13.57 -6.06 -1.99
C HIS A 6 12.05 -5.77 -2.06
N VAL A 7 11.68 -4.75 -2.81
CA VAL A 7 10.31 -4.25 -2.86
C VAL A 7 9.73 -4.42 -4.25
N THR A 8 8.68 -5.22 -4.36
CA THR A 8 7.80 -5.27 -5.54
C THR A 8 6.54 -4.46 -5.23
N ALA A 9 6.26 -3.44 -6.04
CA ALA A 9 5.10 -2.58 -5.88
C ALA A 9 4.09 -2.77 -7.01
N THR A 10 2.79 -2.66 -6.70
CA THR A 10 1.72 -2.68 -7.70
C THR A 10 1.17 -1.27 -7.91
N CYS A 11 1.08 -0.82 -9.16
CA CYS A 11 0.44 0.45 -9.51
C CYS A 11 -0.06 0.41 -10.96
N GLY A 12 -0.78 1.43 -11.40
CA GLY A 12 -1.09 1.59 -12.83
C GLY A 12 0.13 2.12 -13.60
N ALA A 13 0.24 1.79 -14.89
CA ALA A 13 1.39 2.11 -15.75
C ALA A 13 1.84 3.58 -15.68
N ARG A 14 0.89 4.53 -15.57
CA ARG A 14 1.16 5.97 -15.44
C ARG A 14 2.05 6.35 -14.25
N ASN A 15 2.12 5.49 -13.22
CA ASN A 15 2.86 5.74 -11.99
C ASN A 15 4.19 4.97 -11.90
N PHE A 16 4.58 4.26 -12.95
CA PHE A 16 5.77 3.41 -12.94
C PHE A 16 7.04 4.20 -12.62
N GLU A 17 7.25 5.32 -13.30
CA GLU A 17 8.43 6.15 -13.09
C GLU A 17 8.48 6.73 -11.66
N LEU A 18 7.32 7.17 -11.14
CA LEU A 18 7.23 7.64 -9.77
C LEU A 18 7.58 6.52 -8.78
N VAL A 19 6.95 5.35 -8.91
CA VAL A 19 7.14 4.24 -7.98
C VAL A 19 8.59 3.72 -8.03
N ARG A 20 9.21 3.72 -9.23
CA ARG A 20 10.63 3.41 -9.40
C ARG A 20 11.51 4.44 -8.69
N SER A 21 11.22 5.75 -8.84
CA SER A 21 11.97 6.82 -8.19
C SER A 21 11.87 6.80 -6.66
N LEU A 22 10.83 6.18 -6.11
CA LEU A 22 10.64 5.95 -4.68
C LEU A 22 11.37 4.70 -4.17
N GLY A 23 12.04 3.96 -5.05
CA GLY A 23 12.93 2.86 -4.71
C GLY A 23 12.31 1.47 -4.80
N ALA A 24 11.20 1.27 -5.51
CA ALA A 24 10.75 -0.08 -5.83
C ALA A 24 11.76 -0.77 -6.76
N ASP A 25 12.08 -2.02 -6.45
CA ASP A 25 12.99 -2.85 -7.27
C ASP A 25 12.23 -3.47 -8.45
N GLU A 26 10.97 -3.85 -8.21
CA GLU A 26 10.06 -4.39 -9.22
C GLU A 26 8.73 -3.66 -9.17
N ILE A 27 8.09 -3.54 -10.34
CA ILE A 27 6.79 -2.88 -10.46
C ILE A 27 5.87 -3.75 -11.30
N LEU A 28 4.65 -3.93 -10.82
CA LEU A 28 3.58 -4.67 -11.46
C LEU A 28 2.45 -3.73 -11.86
N ASP A 29 1.99 -3.80 -13.11
CA ASP A 29 0.74 -3.17 -13.50
C ASP A 29 -0.43 -4.07 -13.07
N TYR A 30 -1.24 -3.63 -12.13
CA TYR A 30 -2.41 -4.38 -11.67
C TYR A 30 -3.45 -4.65 -12.77
N LYS A 31 -3.31 -4.01 -13.94
CA LYS A 31 -4.19 -4.21 -15.11
C LYS A 31 -3.76 -5.36 -16.00
N THR A 32 -2.53 -5.86 -15.85
CA THR A 32 -2.05 -7.04 -16.58
C THR A 32 -2.40 -8.33 -15.83
N PRO A 33 -2.51 -9.48 -16.50
CA PRO A 33 -2.75 -10.76 -15.84
C PRO A 33 -1.72 -11.08 -14.76
N GLU A 34 -0.44 -10.86 -15.04
CA GLU A 34 0.68 -11.12 -14.11
C GLU A 34 0.63 -10.18 -12.90
N GLY A 35 0.34 -8.89 -13.15
CA GLY A 35 0.20 -7.90 -12.09
C GLY A 35 -1.03 -8.12 -11.22
N ALA A 36 -2.16 -8.52 -11.81
CA ALA A 36 -3.36 -8.90 -11.08
C ALA A 36 -3.13 -10.18 -10.23
N ALA A 37 -2.31 -11.11 -10.71
CA ALA A 37 -1.89 -12.31 -9.98
C ALA A 37 -0.74 -12.05 -8.99
N LEU A 38 -0.24 -10.82 -8.88
CA LEU A 38 0.88 -10.41 -8.03
C LEU A 38 2.18 -11.19 -8.31
N GLN A 39 2.38 -11.68 -9.53
CA GLN A 39 3.56 -12.46 -9.89
C GLN A 39 4.78 -11.56 -10.06
N SER A 40 5.80 -11.76 -9.22
CA SER A 40 7.07 -11.05 -9.33
C SER A 40 7.73 -11.34 -10.69
N PRO A 41 8.20 -10.31 -11.44
CA PRO A 41 8.93 -10.51 -12.70
C PRO A 41 10.17 -11.39 -12.55
N SER A 42 10.83 -11.38 -11.41
CA SER A 42 11.96 -12.26 -11.11
C SER A 42 11.57 -13.64 -10.58
N GLY A 43 10.28 -13.97 -10.50
CA GLY A 43 9.78 -15.23 -9.98
C GLY A 43 9.93 -15.41 -8.47
N ARG A 44 10.28 -14.35 -7.73
CA ARG A 44 10.44 -14.40 -6.27
C ARG A 44 9.10 -14.53 -5.57
N LYS A 45 9.08 -15.30 -4.50
CA LYS A 45 7.96 -15.33 -3.56
C LYS A 45 8.20 -14.32 -2.44
N TYR A 46 7.11 -13.76 -1.93
CA TYR A 46 7.14 -12.69 -0.94
C TYR A 46 7.23 -13.23 0.49
N ASP A 47 8.06 -12.58 1.30
CA ASP A 47 8.13 -12.80 2.76
C ASP A 47 6.99 -12.05 3.47
N ALA A 48 6.61 -10.90 2.94
CA ALA A 48 5.51 -10.08 3.46
C ALA A 48 4.80 -9.33 2.33
N VAL A 49 3.52 -9.08 2.52
CA VAL A 49 2.71 -8.19 1.66
C VAL A 49 2.03 -7.14 2.53
N ILE A 50 2.14 -5.87 2.15
CA ILE A 50 1.36 -4.78 2.72
C ILE A 50 0.20 -4.51 1.76
N HIS A 51 -1.00 -4.93 2.16
CA HIS A 51 -2.20 -4.85 1.33
C HIS A 51 -2.95 -3.55 1.61
N CYS A 52 -2.87 -2.59 0.65
CA CYS A 52 -3.48 -1.27 0.74
C CYS A 52 -4.70 -1.10 -0.18
N ALA A 53 -5.01 -2.11 -1.01
CA ALA A 53 -6.13 -2.09 -1.95
C ALA A 53 -7.35 -2.82 -1.37
N ARG A 54 -8.49 -2.69 -2.03
CA ARG A 54 -9.71 -3.44 -1.64
C ARG A 54 -9.99 -4.57 -2.62
N GLY A 55 -10.64 -5.63 -2.13
CA GLY A 55 -11.24 -6.65 -2.97
C GLY A 55 -10.29 -7.70 -3.53
N ILE A 56 -9.04 -7.76 -3.11
CA ILE A 56 -8.11 -8.82 -3.51
C ILE A 56 -8.32 -10.03 -2.58
N PRO A 57 -8.75 -11.18 -3.09
CA PRO A 57 -9.02 -12.34 -2.27
C PRO A 57 -7.73 -13.03 -1.81
N TRP A 58 -7.81 -13.77 -0.70
CA TRP A 58 -6.67 -14.55 -0.19
C TRP A 58 -6.06 -15.50 -1.23
N SER A 59 -6.87 -16.07 -2.11
CA SER A 59 -6.40 -16.96 -3.18
C SER A 59 -5.39 -16.33 -4.14
N THR A 60 -5.38 -14.99 -4.26
CA THR A 60 -4.39 -14.27 -5.05
C THR A 60 -3.04 -14.17 -4.33
N PHE A 61 -3.04 -14.02 -3.01
CA PHE A 61 -1.80 -13.91 -2.24
C PHE A 61 -1.12 -15.25 -2.04
N SER A 62 -1.86 -16.28 -1.66
CA SER A 62 -1.30 -17.57 -1.21
C SER A 62 -0.29 -18.19 -2.17
N PRO A 63 -0.50 -18.21 -3.51
CA PRO A 63 0.45 -18.80 -4.46
C PRO A 63 1.79 -18.06 -4.57
N VAL A 64 1.82 -16.76 -4.30
CA VAL A 64 3.01 -15.90 -4.45
C VAL A 64 3.76 -15.69 -3.14
N LEU A 65 3.26 -16.25 -2.04
CA LEU A 65 3.85 -16.13 -0.71
C LEU A 65 4.81 -17.28 -0.41
N LYS A 66 5.83 -17.00 0.38
CA LYS A 66 6.63 -18.03 1.04
C LYS A 66 5.81 -18.75 2.12
N PRO A 67 6.25 -19.94 2.59
CA PRO A 67 5.47 -20.75 3.55
C PRO A 67 5.11 -20.06 4.87
N ALA A 68 5.98 -19.16 5.37
CA ALA A 68 5.78 -18.45 6.63
C ALA A 68 5.54 -16.94 6.44
N ALA A 69 5.07 -16.56 5.24
CA ALA A 69 4.86 -15.14 4.91
C ALA A 69 3.62 -14.56 5.59
N LYS A 70 3.62 -13.24 5.71
CA LYS A 70 2.56 -12.46 6.34
C LYS A 70 1.95 -11.46 5.34
N VAL A 71 0.62 -11.37 5.34
CA VAL A 71 -0.11 -10.32 4.64
C VAL A 71 -0.70 -9.39 5.68
N VAL A 72 -0.23 -8.14 5.72
CA VAL A 72 -0.80 -7.08 6.56
C VAL A 72 -1.88 -6.38 5.76
N ASP A 73 -3.14 -6.55 6.17
CA ASP A 73 -4.30 -5.98 5.49
C ASP A 73 -4.69 -4.66 6.18
N LEU A 74 -4.46 -3.54 5.47
CA LEU A 74 -4.78 -2.18 5.94
C LEU A 74 -6.22 -1.76 5.64
N THR A 75 -6.96 -2.58 4.91
CA THR A 75 -8.36 -2.32 4.53
C THR A 75 -9.25 -3.54 4.83
N PRO A 76 -9.21 -4.08 6.06
CA PRO A 76 -9.89 -5.33 6.38
C PRO A 76 -11.40 -5.21 6.18
N ASP A 77 -11.97 -6.22 5.56
CA ASP A 77 -13.41 -6.43 5.41
C ASP A 77 -13.87 -7.69 6.16
N LEU A 78 -15.18 -7.96 6.16
CA LEU A 78 -15.73 -9.14 6.82
C LEU A 78 -15.18 -10.46 6.25
N LYS A 79 -14.82 -10.49 4.96
CA LYS A 79 -14.24 -11.69 4.31
C LYS A 79 -12.80 -11.90 4.79
N SER A 80 -12.01 -10.84 4.93
CA SER A 80 -10.64 -10.94 5.45
C SER A 80 -10.63 -11.39 6.91
N LEU A 81 -11.58 -10.92 7.73
CA LEU A 81 -11.73 -11.36 9.11
C LEU A 81 -12.11 -12.84 9.20
N ALA A 82 -13.07 -13.29 8.40
CA ALA A 82 -13.46 -14.70 8.34
C ALA A 82 -12.30 -15.60 7.86
N THR A 83 -11.55 -15.14 6.85
CA THR A 83 -10.37 -15.84 6.35
C THR A 83 -9.29 -15.96 7.43
N THR A 84 -9.07 -14.90 8.19
CA THR A 84 -8.10 -14.89 9.31
C THR A 84 -8.48 -15.91 10.38
N ALA A 85 -9.77 -15.97 10.76
CA ALA A 85 -10.26 -16.92 11.73
C ALA A 85 -10.09 -18.37 11.24
N LEU A 86 -10.46 -18.66 9.99
CA LEU A 86 -10.31 -19.98 9.39
C LEU A 86 -8.86 -20.44 9.34
N LYS A 87 -7.92 -19.53 8.99
CA LYS A 87 -6.49 -19.84 8.94
C LYS A 87 -5.90 -20.18 10.29
N LYS A 88 -6.35 -19.55 11.36
CA LYS A 88 -5.95 -19.90 12.73
C LYS A 88 -6.38 -21.33 13.10
N VAL A 89 -7.56 -21.74 12.71
CA VAL A 89 -8.09 -23.10 12.97
C VAL A 89 -7.34 -24.17 12.14
N THR A 90 -6.95 -23.82 10.92
CA THR A 90 -6.27 -24.76 10.00
C THR A 90 -4.74 -24.83 10.18
N PHE A 91 -4.17 -24.16 11.19
CA PHE A 91 -2.73 -24.10 11.45
C PHE A 91 -1.88 -23.72 10.21
N CYS A 92 -2.45 -22.89 9.36
CA CYS A 92 -1.76 -22.41 8.16
C CYS A 92 -0.54 -21.54 8.55
N LYS A 93 0.65 -21.87 8.01
CA LYS A 93 1.86 -21.09 8.30
C LYS A 93 1.87 -19.70 7.69
N GLN A 94 1.11 -19.47 6.60
CA GLN A 94 0.91 -18.15 6.03
C GLN A 94 -0.17 -17.42 6.82
N GLU A 95 0.09 -16.18 7.21
CA GLU A 95 -0.79 -15.40 8.08
C GLU A 95 -1.45 -14.24 7.31
N LEU A 96 -2.74 -14.00 7.57
CA LEU A 96 -3.43 -12.76 7.22
C LEU A 96 -3.64 -11.97 8.50
N LEU A 97 -3.07 -10.76 8.56
CA LEU A 97 -3.10 -9.87 9.71
C LEU A 97 -3.95 -8.64 9.39
N PRO A 98 -5.23 -8.63 9.76
CA PRO A 98 -6.04 -7.42 9.64
C PRO A 98 -5.49 -6.36 10.59
N PHE A 99 -5.14 -5.20 10.05
CA PHE A 99 -4.56 -4.10 10.80
C PHE A 99 -5.61 -3.00 11.03
N LEU A 100 -6.06 -2.88 12.25
CA LEU A 100 -6.90 -1.77 12.68
C LEU A 100 -5.99 -0.64 13.15
N MET A 101 -5.96 0.44 12.36
CA MET A 101 -5.10 1.59 12.62
C MET A 101 -5.56 2.34 13.87
N SER A 102 -4.66 2.46 14.85
CA SER A 102 -4.81 3.39 15.96
C SER A 102 -3.72 4.46 15.82
N GLY A 103 -4.14 5.72 15.68
CA GLY A 103 -3.19 6.84 15.58
C GLY A 103 -2.49 7.07 16.91
N LYS A 104 -1.16 7.12 16.89
CA LYS A 104 -0.33 7.47 18.06
C LYS A 104 0.57 8.64 17.68
N ALA A 105 0.79 9.55 18.62
CA ALA A 105 1.66 10.71 18.42
C ALA A 105 3.09 10.29 18.11
N GLU A 106 3.58 9.25 18.79
CA GLU A 106 4.93 8.73 18.63
C GLU A 106 5.17 8.22 17.19
N ASP A 107 4.17 7.58 16.58
CA ASP A 107 4.28 7.10 15.19
C ASP A 107 4.38 8.27 14.20
N LEU A 108 3.64 9.35 14.46
CA LEU A 108 3.73 10.59 13.65
C LEU A 108 5.08 11.26 13.79
N GLU A 109 5.65 11.31 15.00
CA GLU A 109 6.99 11.86 15.25
C GLU A 109 8.05 11.12 14.43
N VAL A 110 7.98 9.78 14.39
CA VAL A 110 8.87 8.96 13.55
C VAL A 110 8.73 9.30 12.07
N LEU A 111 7.49 9.44 11.55
CA LEU A 111 7.26 9.80 10.16
C LEU A 111 7.78 11.20 9.83
N VAL A 112 7.58 12.17 10.74
CA VAL A 112 8.09 13.53 10.57
C VAL A 112 9.62 13.55 10.58
N ALA A 113 10.28 12.79 11.47
CA ALA A 113 11.72 12.66 11.50
C ALA A 113 12.26 12.07 10.18
N LEU A 114 11.65 11.00 9.69
CA LEU A 114 12.02 10.39 8.40
C LEU A 114 11.86 11.35 7.22
N ALA A 115 10.81 12.17 7.23
CA ALA A 115 10.59 13.18 6.18
C ALA A 115 11.63 14.30 6.26
N ARG A 116 11.95 14.77 7.48
CA ARG A 116 12.98 15.79 7.73
C ARG A 116 14.37 15.31 7.30
N ASP A 117 14.69 14.05 7.55
CA ASP A 117 15.95 13.42 7.14
C ASP A 117 15.99 13.09 5.64
N GLY A 118 14.95 13.39 4.87
CA GLY A 118 14.87 13.07 3.44
C GLY A 118 14.71 11.58 3.13
N LYS A 119 14.49 10.74 4.15
CA LYS A 119 14.30 9.29 4.03
C LYS A 119 12.88 8.91 3.61
N LEU A 120 11.91 9.79 3.87
CA LEU A 120 10.52 9.66 3.44
C LEU A 120 10.17 10.85 2.55
N LYS A 121 9.82 10.57 1.28
CA LYS A 121 9.38 11.59 0.34
C LYS A 121 7.85 11.63 0.28
N THR A 122 7.27 12.76 0.64
CA THR A 122 5.84 12.99 0.48
C THR A 122 5.56 13.52 -0.92
N ILE A 123 4.71 12.81 -1.66
CA ILE A 123 4.25 13.22 -2.98
C ILE A 123 2.96 14.02 -2.83
N VAL A 124 2.93 15.23 -3.37
CA VAL A 124 1.74 16.08 -3.43
C VAL A 124 1.23 16.07 -4.86
N ASP A 125 -0.03 15.61 -5.04
CA ASP A 125 -0.72 15.60 -6.33
C ASP A 125 -1.15 17.01 -6.72
N SER A 126 -1.81 17.71 -5.80
CA SER A 126 -2.38 19.04 -6.06
C SER A 126 -2.55 19.84 -4.77
N ARG A 127 -2.56 21.18 -4.92
CA ARG A 127 -2.79 22.14 -3.84
C ARG A 127 -3.95 23.04 -4.19
N TYR A 128 -4.81 23.32 -3.24
CA TYR A 128 -5.97 24.17 -3.39
C TYR A 128 -6.05 25.16 -2.23
N PRO A 129 -6.38 26.43 -2.49
CA PRO A 129 -6.71 27.37 -1.41
C PRO A 129 -8.02 26.93 -0.74
N LEU A 130 -8.23 27.32 0.52
CA LEU A 130 -9.43 26.97 1.28
C LEU A 130 -10.73 27.32 0.53
N ALA A 131 -10.76 28.46 -0.17
CA ALA A 131 -11.91 28.89 -0.97
C ALA A 131 -12.29 27.91 -2.10
N ARG A 132 -11.36 27.04 -2.52
CA ARG A 132 -11.57 26.00 -3.54
C ARG A 132 -11.54 24.57 -2.96
N SER A 133 -11.82 24.42 -1.68
CA SER A 133 -11.83 23.11 -0.99
C SER A 133 -12.78 22.10 -1.62
N GLY A 134 -13.89 22.56 -2.23
CA GLY A 134 -14.79 21.67 -2.98
C GLY A 134 -14.13 20.99 -4.19
N GLU A 135 -13.22 21.67 -4.89
CA GLU A 135 -12.47 21.08 -6.00
C GLU A 135 -11.42 20.07 -5.49
N ALA A 136 -10.77 20.37 -4.35
CA ALA A 136 -9.88 19.45 -3.69
C ALA A 136 -10.62 18.15 -3.30
N TRP A 137 -11.83 18.28 -2.79
CA TRP A 137 -12.69 17.15 -2.43
C TRP A 137 -13.09 16.33 -3.66
N ALA A 138 -13.53 17.00 -4.74
CA ALA A 138 -13.84 16.34 -6.00
C ALA A 138 -12.63 15.55 -6.54
N ARG A 139 -11.43 16.17 -6.53
CA ARG A 139 -10.18 15.50 -6.93
C ARG A 139 -9.89 14.25 -6.09
N SER A 140 -10.15 14.29 -4.79
CA SER A 140 -9.98 13.15 -3.89
C SER A 140 -10.97 12.03 -4.19
N ILE A 141 -12.25 12.37 -4.47
CA ILE A 141 -13.31 11.39 -4.77
C ILE A 141 -13.06 10.66 -6.09
N GLU A 142 -12.44 11.29 -7.08
CA GLU A 142 -12.05 10.64 -8.34
C GLU A 142 -11.18 9.39 -8.11
N GLY A 143 -10.53 9.27 -6.95
CA GLY A 143 -9.72 8.09 -6.56
C GLY A 143 -8.45 7.89 -7.38
N HIS A 144 -8.06 8.87 -8.19
CA HIS A 144 -6.93 8.79 -9.10
C HIS A 144 -5.81 9.79 -8.81
N SER A 145 -5.82 10.41 -7.64
CA SER A 145 -4.74 11.31 -7.21
C SER A 145 -3.43 10.52 -7.01
N THR A 146 -2.34 11.11 -7.50
CA THR A 146 -1.00 10.53 -7.35
C THR A 146 -0.28 11.23 -6.20
N GLY A 147 -0.57 10.82 -4.99
CA GLY A 147 -0.07 11.44 -3.76
C GLY A 147 -1.18 12.13 -2.96
N LYS A 148 -0.82 13.15 -2.21
CA LYS A 148 -1.73 13.88 -1.31
C LYS A 148 -2.38 15.08 -2.01
N VAL A 149 -3.68 15.22 -1.83
CA VAL A 149 -4.40 16.47 -2.15
C VAL A 149 -4.34 17.35 -0.90
N VAL A 150 -3.83 18.57 -1.05
CA VAL A 150 -3.57 19.49 0.06
C VAL A 150 -4.51 20.70 -0.08
N VAL A 151 -5.17 21.07 1.01
CA VAL A 151 -5.92 22.33 1.13
C VAL A 151 -5.12 23.28 2.01
N GLU A 152 -4.77 24.46 1.47
CA GLU A 152 -4.03 25.49 2.17
C GLU A 152 -5.01 26.42 2.88
N VAL A 153 -4.92 26.49 4.21
CA VAL A 153 -5.85 27.24 5.06
C VAL A 153 -5.43 28.70 5.20
N GLN A 154 -4.15 29.00 4.94
CA GLN A 154 -3.61 30.36 4.93
C GLN A 154 -3.09 30.69 3.55
N GLY A 155 -3.51 31.83 3.05
CA GLY A 155 -2.92 32.53 1.92
C GLY A 155 -1.94 33.54 2.39
#